data_6e7d9573198b75a770fef1f294542e17
#
_entry.id   6e7d9573198b75a770fef1f294542e17
#
_cell.length_a   1.000
_cell.length_b   1.000
_cell.length_c   1.000
_cell.angle_alpha   90.00
_cell.angle_beta   90.00
_cell.angle_gamma   90.00
#
_symmetry.space_group_name_H-M   'P 1'
#
loop_
_entity.id
_entity.type
_entity.pdbx_description
1 polymer ?
#
loop_
_entity_poly.entity_id
_entity_poly.type
_entity_poly.pdbx_seq_one_letter_code
_entity_poly.pdbx_strand_id
1 'polypeptide(L)'
;MYCAASPRHPELLELAVRVGEAIADRGWTLVSGGGNVSAMGAVAAGARSRGGRTVGVIPKALVHRELADTEADELIVTDTMRQRKQVMEDRSDAFLALPGGIGTLEELFESWTAGYLGMHDKPLVLLDPDGHYDGLRRWLDSLVPTGYVAQAALDRLAVTDDVEAALNLCAGIGRNDRDW
;
A
#
# COMPACT_ATOMS: atom_id res chain seq x y z
N MET A 1 -0.92 -3.75 0.51
CA MET A 1 -1.06 -2.53 1.32
C MET A 1 0.28 -2.11 1.87
N TYR A 2 0.68 -0.88 1.62
CA TYR A 2 1.92 -0.28 2.12
C TYR A 2 1.56 0.85 3.10
N CYS A 3 2.09 0.81 4.31
CA CYS A 3 1.81 1.81 5.34
C CYS A 3 2.91 1.85 6.40
N ALA A 4 2.89 2.90 7.23
CA ALA A 4 3.93 3.14 8.21
C ALA A 4 3.95 2.10 9.34
N ALA A 5 5.16 1.65 9.72
CA ALA A 5 5.41 0.90 10.95
C ALA A 5 5.67 1.83 12.17
N SER A 6 5.88 3.10 11.93
CA SER A 6 6.02 4.23 12.87
C SER A 6 5.88 5.52 12.08
N PRO A 7 5.39 6.64 12.57
CA PRO A 7 5.03 6.99 13.95
C PRO A 7 3.57 6.64 14.30
N ARG A 8 3.18 6.96 15.55
CA ARG A 8 1.81 6.79 16.04
C ARG A 8 1.04 8.11 15.95
N HIS A 9 0.72 8.56 14.73
CA HIS A 9 -0.16 9.70 14.54
C HIS A 9 -1.61 9.22 14.64
N PRO A 10 -2.44 9.77 15.54
CA PRO A 10 -3.82 9.33 15.71
C PRO A 10 -4.61 9.33 14.41
N GLU A 11 -4.52 10.39 13.62
CA GLU A 11 -5.25 10.54 12.35
C GLU A 11 -4.86 9.44 11.33
N LEU A 12 -3.58 9.06 11.29
CA LEU A 12 -3.12 7.96 10.44
C LEU A 12 -3.67 6.60 10.92
N LEU A 13 -3.75 6.40 12.24
CA LEU A 13 -4.30 5.15 12.78
C LEU A 13 -5.80 5.05 12.49
N GLU A 14 -6.55 6.13 12.66
CA GLU A 14 -7.97 6.20 12.32
C GLU A 14 -8.21 5.98 10.81
N LEU A 15 -7.40 6.59 9.96
CA LEU A 15 -7.43 6.36 8.52
C LEU A 15 -7.19 4.88 8.19
N ALA A 16 -6.16 4.28 8.80
CA ALA A 16 -5.82 2.87 8.58
C ALA A 16 -6.94 1.93 9.00
N VAL A 17 -7.61 2.18 10.15
CA VAL A 17 -8.78 1.42 10.58
C VAL A 17 -9.90 1.52 9.54
N ARG A 18 -10.27 2.74 9.12
CA ARG A 18 -11.34 2.94 8.11
C ARG A 18 -11.03 2.23 6.79
N VAL A 19 -9.78 2.28 6.34
CA VAL A 19 -9.35 1.56 5.13
C VAL A 19 -9.48 0.05 5.30
N GLY A 20 -9.08 -0.49 6.44
CA GLY A 20 -9.24 -1.92 6.74
C GLY A 20 -10.69 -2.35 6.74
N GLU A 21 -11.58 -1.60 7.41
CA GLU A 21 -13.02 -1.83 7.42
C GLU A 21 -13.60 -1.82 6.00
N ALA A 22 -13.27 -0.80 5.20
CA ALA A 22 -13.77 -0.65 3.84
C ALA A 22 -13.27 -1.76 2.87
N ILE A 23 -12.05 -2.27 3.07
CA ILE A 23 -11.53 -3.45 2.35
C ILE A 23 -12.38 -4.68 2.69
N ALA A 24 -12.66 -4.91 3.97
CA ALA A 24 -13.46 -6.04 4.42
C ALA A 24 -14.91 -5.96 3.95
N ASP A 25 -15.54 -4.77 4.01
CA ASP A 25 -16.91 -4.53 3.54
C ASP A 25 -17.08 -4.83 2.03
N ARG A 26 -15.99 -4.80 1.25
CA ARG A 26 -15.95 -5.22 -0.16
C ARG A 26 -15.70 -6.72 -0.36
N GLY A 27 -15.53 -7.48 0.71
CA GLY A 27 -15.19 -8.90 0.66
C GLY A 27 -13.76 -9.16 0.16
N TRP A 28 -12.87 -8.18 0.22
CA TRP A 28 -11.49 -8.32 -0.22
C TRP A 28 -10.58 -8.83 0.90
N THR A 29 -9.48 -9.45 0.51
CA THR A 29 -8.42 -9.85 1.44
C THR A 29 -7.40 -8.74 1.59
N LEU A 30 -7.08 -8.36 2.83
CA LEU A 30 -5.96 -7.47 3.13
C LEU A 30 -4.65 -8.25 3.11
N VAL A 31 -3.71 -7.87 2.24
CA VAL A 31 -2.31 -8.32 2.27
C VAL A 31 -1.45 -7.19 2.80
N SER A 32 -0.71 -7.42 3.87
CA SER A 32 0.12 -6.40 4.54
C SER A 32 1.50 -6.93 4.91
N GLY A 33 2.34 -6.05 5.43
CA GLY A 33 3.68 -6.38 5.89
C GLY A 33 3.75 -7.25 7.16
N GLY A 34 2.62 -7.68 7.70
CA GLY A 34 2.55 -8.66 8.78
C GLY A 34 3.00 -8.18 10.16
N GLY A 35 3.26 -6.89 10.34
CA GLY A 35 3.54 -6.29 11.66
C GLY A 35 2.24 -5.84 12.35
N ASN A 36 2.20 -5.98 13.68
CA ASN A 36 1.08 -5.53 14.53
C ASN A 36 1.41 -4.20 15.23
N VAL A 37 1.99 -3.26 14.49
CA VAL A 37 2.37 -1.95 15.02
C VAL A 37 1.88 -0.82 14.12
N SER A 38 1.59 0.35 14.73
CA SER A 38 1.22 1.56 14.01
C SER A 38 0.10 1.32 12.99
N ALA A 39 0.18 1.92 11.80
CA ALA A 39 -0.83 1.80 10.74
C ALA A 39 -1.00 0.36 10.23
N MET A 40 0.06 -0.48 10.24
CA MET A 40 -0.06 -1.90 9.84
C MET A 40 -0.99 -2.68 10.78
N GLY A 41 -0.81 -2.55 12.09
CA GLY A 41 -1.71 -3.17 13.07
C GLY A 41 -3.12 -2.60 13.00
N ALA A 42 -3.25 -1.28 12.81
CA ALA A 42 -4.54 -0.60 12.75
C ALA A 42 -5.38 -1.05 11.53
N VAL A 43 -4.78 -1.13 10.34
CA VAL A 43 -5.49 -1.59 9.13
C VAL A 43 -5.92 -3.05 9.23
N ALA A 44 -5.07 -3.90 9.79
CA ALA A 44 -5.40 -5.32 10.00
C ALA A 44 -6.52 -5.49 11.03
N ALA A 45 -6.47 -4.74 12.13
CA ALA A 45 -7.56 -4.72 13.13
C ALA A 45 -8.88 -4.21 12.54
N GLY A 46 -8.85 -3.14 11.73
CA GLY A 46 -10.01 -2.64 11.00
C GLY A 46 -10.62 -3.69 10.08
N ALA A 47 -9.82 -4.39 9.29
CA ALA A 47 -10.31 -5.46 8.42
C ALA A 47 -10.95 -6.59 9.23
N ARG A 48 -10.31 -7.06 10.28
CA ARG A 48 -10.84 -8.14 11.15
C ARG A 48 -12.12 -7.72 11.88
N SER A 49 -12.26 -6.45 12.28
CA SER A 49 -13.46 -5.97 12.94
C SER A 49 -14.75 -6.12 12.11
N ARG A 50 -14.60 -6.21 10.79
CA ARG A 50 -15.68 -6.44 9.81
C ARG A 50 -15.67 -7.87 9.24
N GLY A 51 -14.90 -8.80 9.85
CA GLY A 51 -14.81 -10.18 9.39
C GLY A 51 -14.00 -10.35 8.09
N GLY A 52 -13.21 -9.37 7.71
CA GLY A 52 -12.33 -9.43 6.53
C GLY A 52 -11.12 -10.33 6.77
N ARG A 53 -10.70 -11.04 5.71
CA ARG A 53 -9.52 -11.90 5.73
C ARG A 53 -8.23 -11.07 5.69
N THR A 54 -7.24 -11.46 6.50
CA THR A 54 -5.94 -10.80 6.59
C THR A 54 -4.79 -11.77 6.31
N VAL A 55 -3.84 -11.33 5.47
CA VAL A 55 -2.59 -12.03 5.18
C VAL A 55 -1.42 -11.12 5.55
N GLY A 56 -0.62 -11.55 6.50
CA GLY A 56 0.59 -10.86 6.92
C GLY A 56 1.83 -11.52 6.32
N VAL A 57 2.75 -10.74 5.77
CA VAL A 57 4.02 -11.25 5.22
C VAL A 57 5.19 -10.56 5.93
N ILE A 58 5.92 -11.29 6.76
CA ILE A 58 6.97 -10.71 7.60
C ILE A 58 8.30 -11.47 7.47
N PRO A 59 9.45 -10.80 7.32
CA PRO A 59 10.73 -11.47 7.35
C PRO A 59 11.12 -11.84 8.78
N LYS A 60 11.80 -12.96 8.94
CA LYS A 60 12.28 -13.47 10.24
C LYS A 60 12.97 -12.40 11.09
N ALA A 61 13.77 -11.54 10.45
CA ALA A 61 14.50 -10.47 11.13
C ALA A 61 13.59 -9.40 11.78
N LEU A 62 12.33 -9.28 11.34
CA LEU A 62 11.38 -8.27 11.83
C LEU A 62 10.31 -8.85 12.77
N VAL A 63 10.19 -10.17 12.90
CA VAL A 63 9.16 -10.84 13.72
C VAL A 63 9.09 -10.25 15.13
N HIS A 64 10.24 -10.04 15.78
CA HIS A 64 10.30 -9.46 17.13
C HIS A 64 10.27 -7.93 17.12
N ARG A 65 10.81 -7.31 16.08
CA ARG A 65 10.92 -5.84 16.00
C ARG A 65 9.61 -5.16 15.66
N GLU A 66 8.83 -5.75 14.76
CA GLU A 66 7.53 -5.23 14.29
C GLU A 66 6.35 -5.92 14.98
N LEU A 67 6.60 -6.79 15.95
CA LEU A 67 5.58 -7.59 16.63
C LEU A 67 4.66 -8.25 15.61
N ALA A 68 5.09 -9.41 15.10
CA ALA A 68 4.33 -10.15 14.10
C ALA A 68 2.83 -10.23 14.45
N ASP A 69 1.96 -9.97 13.50
CA ASP A 69 0.51 -10.05 13.68
C ASP A 69 0.05 -11.51 13.74
N THR A 70 0.05 -12.05 14.96
CA THR A 70 -0.38 -13.43 15.22
C THR A 70 -1.87 -13.66 15.11
N GLU A 71 -2.66 -12.59 14.95
CA GLU A 71 -4.10 -12.67 14.73
C GLU A 71 -4.47 -12.68 13.23
N ALA A 72 -3.48 -12.56 12.33
CA ALA A 72 -3.72 -12.69 10.90
C ALA A 72 -4.22 -14.11 10.55
N ASP A 73 -5.19 -14.21 9.62
CA ASP A 73 -5.69 -15.51 9.15
C ASP A 73 -4.58 -16.34 8.49
N GLU A 74 -3.59 -15.68 7.90
CA GLU A 74 -2.39 -16.30 7.35
C GLU A 74 -1.19 -15.41 7.64
N LEU A 75 -0.18 -15.94 8.34
CA LEU A 75 1.08 -15.26 8.58
C LEU A 75 2.22 -16.00 7.87
N ILE A 76 2.76 -15.35 6.83
CA ILE A 76 3.85 -15.90 6.02
C ILE A 76 5.17 -15.31 6.51
N VAL A 77 6.04 -16.17 7.03
CA VAL A 77 7.38 -15.77 7.46
C VAL A 77 8.39 -16.03 6.35
N THR A 78 9.07 -14.98 5.89
CA THR A 78 10.06 -15.05 4.81
C THR A 78 11.50 -14.93 5.36
N ASP A 79 12.48 -15.34 4.56
CA ASP A 79 13.88 -15.25 4.96
C ASP A 79 14.45 -13.84 4.74
N THR A 80 14.00 -13.14 3.69
CA THR A 80 14.54 -11.84 3.29
C THR A 80 13.44 -10.81 3.01
N MET A 81 13.82 -9.51 3.03
CA MET A 81 12.94 -8.42 2.59
C MET A 81 12.49 -8.56 1.14
N ARG A 82 13.36 -9.07 0.25
CA ARG A 82 13.01 -9.29 -1.16
C ARG A 82 11.93 -10.33 -1.31
N GLN A 83 12.05 -11.47 -0.60
CA GLN A 83 11.01 -12.50 -0.59
C GLN A 83 9.69 -11.98 -0.03
N ARG A 84 9.72 -11.15 1.05
CA ARG A 84 8.53 -10.50 1.59
C ARG A 84 7.79 -9.73 0.50
N LYS A 85 8.47 -8.83 -0.19
CA LYS A 85 7.87 -7.99 -1.23
C LYS A 85 7.35 -8.82 -2.40
N GLN A 86 8.10 -9.81 -2.85
CA GLN A 86 7.65 -10.73 -3.90
C GLN A 86 6.37 -11.46 -3.50
N VAL A 87 6.30 -12.01 -2.27
CA VAL A 87 5.09 -12.69 -1.78
C VAL A 87 3.91 -11.72 -1.67
N MET A 88 4.14 -10.50 -1.17
CA MET A 88 3.09 -9.48 -1.11
C MET A 88 2.57 -9.12 -2.52
N GLU A 89 3.47 -8.98 -3.48
CA GLU A 89 3.12 -8.71 -4.87
C GLU A 89 2.32 -9.87 -5.48
N ASP A 90 2.78 -11.10 -5.36
CA ASP A 90 2.14 -12.30 -5.91
C ASP A 90 0.73 -12.53 -5.35
N ARG A 91 0.49 -12.09 -4.11
CA ARG A 91 -0.79 -12.26 -3.39
C ARG A 91 -1.74 -11.09 -3.54
N SER A 92 -1.38 -10.04 -4.26
CA SER A 92 -2.16 -8.81 -4.40
C SER A 92 -2.64 -8.59 -5.81
N ASP A 93 -3.87 -8.10 -5.97
CA ASP A 93 -4.44 -7.68 -7.26
C ASP A 93 -4.31 -6.16 -7.47
N ALA A 94 -4.08 -5.41 -6.39
CA ALA A 94 -3.84 -3.97 -6.42
C ALA A 94 -2.92 -3.55 -5.27
N PHE A 95 -2.29 -2.39 -5.40
CA PHE A 95 -1.44 -1.79 -4.37
C PHE A 95 -2.06 -0.48 -3.87
N LEU A 96 -2.22 -0.38 -2.56
CA LEU A 96 -2.66 0.84 -1.89
C LEU A 96 -1.60 1.25 -0.87
N ALA A 97 -1.13 2.49 -0.98
CA ALA A 97 -0.20 3.08 -0.02
C ALA A 97 -0.88 4.19 0.79
N LEU A 98 -0.66 4.18 2.10
CA LEU A 98 -1.05 5.23 3.04
C LEU A 98 0.14 6.16 3.34
N PRO A 99 -0.08 7.31 4.01
CA PRO A 99 1.02 8.14 4.50
C PRO A 99 2.04 7.31 5.28
N GLY A 100 3.31 7.46 4.92
CA GLY A 100 4.38 6.69 5.51
C GLY A 100 5.77 7.26 5.22
N GLY A 101 6.79 6.57 5.72
CA GLY A 101 8.19 6.97 5.59
C GLY A 101 8.95 6.19 4.52
N ILE A 102 10.27 6.06 4.74
CA ILE A 102 11.20 5.44 3.78
C ILE A 102 10.79 4.01 3.40
N GLY A 103 10.33 3.19 4.37
CA GLY A 103 9.92 1.80 4.08
C GLY A 103 8.68 1.75 3.18
N THR A 104 7.69 2.59 3.45
CA THR A 104 6.48 2.70 2.62
C THR A 104 6.82 3.18 1.21
N LEU A 105 7.72 4.17 1.08
CA LEU A 105 8.18 4.69 -0.20
C LEU A 105 9.00 3.64 -0.97
N GLU A 106 9.83 2.86 -0.30
CA GLU A 106 10.62 1.80 -0.92
C GLU A 106 9.71 0.74 -1.56
N GLU A 107 8.70 0.26 -0.83
CA GLU A 107 7.70 -0.68 -1.33
C GLU A 107 6.87 -0.08 -2.48
N LEU A 108 6.44 1.17 -2.34
CA LEU A 108 5.70 1.91 -3.36
C LEU A 108 6.51 2.06 -4.65
N PHE A 109 7.76 2.54 -4.57
CA PHE A 109 8.60 2.77 -5.74
C PHE A 109 8.97 1.47 -6.45
N GLU A 110 9.18 0.36 -5.74
CA GLU A 110 9.45 -0.93 -6.36
C GLU A 110 8.26 -1.39 -7.20
N SER A 111 7.05 -1.43 -6.63
CA SER A 111 5.84 -1.82 -7.35
C SER A 111 5.50 -0.84 -8.48
N TRP A 112 5.69 0.46 -8.26
CA TRP A 112 5.48 1.48 -9.27
C TRP A 112 6.43 1.30 -10.47
N THR A 113 7.71 1.10 -10.19
CA THR A 113 8.72 0.86 -11.23
C THR A 113 8.42 -0.43 -11.99
N ALA A 114 8.09 -1.52 -11.29
CA ALA A 114 7.73 -2.79 -11.91
C ALA A 114 6.52 -2.64 -12.85
N GLY A 115 5.47 -1.94 -12.40
CA GLY A 115 4.32 -1.63 -13.22
C GLY A 115 4.66 -0.77 -14.44
N TYR A 116 5.46 0.28 -14.28
CA TYR A 116 5.90 1.13 -15.40
C TYR A 116 6.74 0.35 -16.43
N LEU A 117 7.54 -0.61 -16.00
CA LEU A 117 8.32 -1.49 -16.87
C LEU A 117 7.52 -2.65 -17.48
N GLY A 118 6.20 -2.73 -17.22
CA GLY A 118 5.34 -3.75 -17.78
C GLY A 118 5.47 -5.14 -17.13
N MET A 119 6.02 -5.22 -15.92
CA MET A 119 6.12 -6.49 -15.19
C MET A 119 4.78 -6.90 -14.59
N HIS A 120 3.86 -5.95 -14.38
CA HIS A 120 2.47 -6.17 -13.99
C HIS A 120 1.59 -4.97 -14.40
N ASP A 121 0.26 -5.20 -14.45
CA ASP A 121 -0.76 -4.18 -14.75
C ASP A 121 -1.64 -3.83 -13.54
N LYS A 122 -1.21 -4.23 -12.34
CA LYS A 122 -1.99 -4.03 -11.11
C LYS A 122 -2.15 -2.54 -10.82
N PRO A 123 -3.34 -2.08 -10.40
CA PRO A 123 -3.57 -0.71 -9.93
C PRO A 123 -2.60 -0.33 -8.81
N LEU A 124 -2.10 0.89 -8.88
CA LEU A 124 -1.25 1.48 -7.85
C LEU A 124 -1.89 2.78 -7.38
N VAL A 125 -2.29 2.84 -6.12
CA VAL A 125 -3.05 3.94 -5.55
C VAL A 125 -2.34 4.50 -4.32
N LEU A 126 -2.27 5.82 -4.24
CA LEU A 126 -1.79 6.57 -3.09
C LEU A 126 -2.97 7.29 -2.45
N LEU A 127 -3.32 6.90 -1.23
CA LEU A 127 -4.32 7.59 -0.43
C LEU A 127 -3.62 8.61 0.47
N ASP A 128 -3.86 9.88 0.19
CA ASP A 128 -3.14 11.01 0.81
C ASP A 128 -4.09 12.15 1.17
N PRO A 129 -4.92 12.00 2.23
CA PRO A 129 -5.93 12.99 2.59
C PRO A 129 -5.35 14.33 3.05
N ASP A 130 -4.13 14.33 3.59
CA ASP A 130 -3.55 15.53 4.22
C ASP A 130 -2.36 16.12 3.42
N GLY A 131 -2.11 15.63 2.20
CA GLY A 131 -1.02 16.12 1.35
C GLY A 131 0.37 15.76 1.87
N HIS A 132 0.49 14.65 2.61
CA HIS A 132 1.77 14.14 3.13
C HIS A 132 2.83 13.98 2.03
N TYR A 133 2.39 13.59 0.83
CA TYR A 133 3.27 13.35 -0.32
C TYR A 133 3.35 14.51 -1.32
N ASP A 134 2.73 15.65 -1.06
CA ASP A 134 2.74 16.80 -1.98
C ASP A 134 4.15 17.27 -2.36
N GLY A 135 5.07 17.28 -1.39
CA GLY A 135 6.47 17.64 -1.65
C GLY A 135 7.16 16.67 -2.61
N LEU A 136 6.93 15.37 -2.42
CA LEU A 136 7.45 14.31 -3.28
C LEU A 136 6.86 14.41 -4.69
N ARG A 137 5.55 14.56 -4.80
CA ARG A 137 4.85 14.68 -6.09
C ARG A 137 5.34 15.87 -6.89
N ARG A 138 5.40 17.06 -6.29
CA ARG A 138 5.94 18.26 -6.94
C ARG A 138 7.38 18.07 -7.41
N TRP A 139 8.21 17.39 -6.63
CA TRP A 139 9.57 17.09 -7.04
C TRP A 139 9.60 16.14 -8.24
N LEU A 140 8.83 15.06 -8.24
CA LEU A 140 8.72 14.11 -9.36
C LEU A 140 8.21 14.81 -10.63
N ASP A 141 7.17 15.65 -10.52
CA ASP A 141 6.64 16.45 -11.63
C ASP A 141 7.73 17.35 -12.25
N SER A 142 8.61 17.92 -11.42
CA SER A 142 9.71 18.76 -11.89
C SER A 142 10.78 18.00 -12.69
N LEU A 143 10.82 16.68 -12.59
CA LEU A 143 11.76 15.82 -13.32
C LEU A 143 11.27 15.47 -14.73
N VAL A 144 9.98 15.65 -15.04
CA VAL A 144 9.42 15.34 -16.37
C VAL A 144 10.02 16.23 -17.46
N PRO A 145 10.07 17.57 -17.32
CA PRO A 145 10.67 18.43 -18.35
C PRO A 145 12.16 18.16 -18.59
N THR A 146 12.86 17.59 -17.59
CA THR A 146 14.28 17.26 -17.67
C THR A 146 14.56 15.86 -18.23
N GLY A 147 13.49 15.06 -18.45
CA GLY A 147 13.57 13.70 -18.97
C GLY A 147 14.03 12.63 -17.99
N TYR A 148 14.18 12.96 -16.69
CA TYR A 148 14.50 11.96 -15.66
C TYR A 148 13.30 11.07 -15.31
N VAL A 149 12.09 11.57 -15.44
CA VAL A 149 10.83 10.84 -15.22
C VAL A 149 9.94 11.00 -16.45
N ALA A 150 9.44 9.90 -16.98
CA ALA A 150 8.46 9.93 -18.06
C ALA A 150 7.06 10.27 -17.50
N GLN A 151 6.28 11.08 -18.22
CA GLN A 151 4.89 11.36 -17.82
C GLN A 151 4.09 10.06 -17.63
N ALA A 152 4.25 9.09 -18.54
CA ALA A 152 3.62 7.77 -18.45
C ALA A 152 3.94 7.01 -17.15
N ALA A 153 5.10 7.25 -16.54
CA ALA A 153 5.42 6.68 -15.23
C ALA A 153 4.56 7.33 -14.13
N LEU A 154 4.38 8.66 -14.17
CA LEU A 154 3.54 9.37 -13.21
C LEU A 154 2.06 8.99 -13.36
N ASP A 155 1.58 8.82 -14.59
CA ASP A 155 0.20 8.46 -14.90
C ASP A 155 -0.22 7.09 -14.35
N ARG A 156 0.75 6.23 -14.03
CA ARG A 156 0.48 4.92 -13.40
C ARG A 156 0.12 5.01 -11.92
N LEU A 157 0.48 6.08 -11.23
CA LEU A 157 0.17 6.29 -9.83
C LEU A 157 -1.11 7.12 -9.70
N ALA A 158 -2.22 6.49 -9.32
CA ALA A 158 -3.42 7.22 -8.96
C ALA A 158 -3.30 7.80 -7.55
N VAL A 159 -3.73 9.04 -7.37
CA VAL A 159 -3.68 9.72 -6.06
C VAL A 159 -5.06 10.26 -5.72
N THR A 160 -5.51 10.04 -4.49
CA THR A 160 -6.79 10.52 -3.97
C THR A 160 -6.70 10.80 -2.47
N ASP A 161 -7.59 11.62 -1.97
CA ASP A 161 -7.78 11.94 -0.55
C ASP A 161 -8.94 11.16 0.10
N ASP A 162 -9.72 10.44 -0.70
CA ASP A 162 -10.93 9.73 -0.27
C ASP A 162 -10.75 8.21 -0.28
N VAL A 163 -11.18 7.54 0.80
CA VAL A 163 -11.04 6.08 0.99
C VAL A 163 -11.82 5.29 -0.06
N GLU A 164 -13.09 5.68 -0.31
CA GLU A 164 -13.94 4.96 -1.27
C GLU A 164 -13.43 5.12 -2.70
N ALA A 165 -12.98 6.33 -3.06
CA ALA A 165 -12.33 6.58 -4.35
C ALA A 165 -11.05 5.76 -4.50
N ALA A 166 -10.22 5.65 -3.45
CA ALA A 166 -9.02 4.83 -3.47
C ALA A 166 -9.32 3.35 -3.75
N LEU A 167 -10.32 2.80 -3.08
CA LEU A 167 -10.69 1.40 -3.29
C LEU A 167 -11.38 1.18 -4.65
N ASN A 168 -12.12 2.16 -5.18
CA ASN A 168 -12.64 2.09 -6.54
C ASN A 168 -11.51 2.07 -7.57
N LEU A 169 -10.49 2.89 -7.40
CA LEU A 169 -9.28 2.86 -8.22
C LEU A 169 -8.53 1.53 -8.13
N CYS A 170 -8.45 0.94 -6.93
CA CYS A 170 -7.90 -0.42 -6.75
C CYS A 170 -8.71 -1.48 -7.50
N ALA A 171 -10.02 -1.32 -7.62
CA ALA A 171 -10.90 -2.19 -8.41
C ALA A 171 -10.82 -1.94 -9.93
N GLY A 172 -10.02 -0.97 -10.39
CA GLY A 172 -9.96 -0.56 -11.80
C GLY A 172 -11.13 0.33 -12.23
N ILE A 173 -12.01 0.75 -11.30
CA ILE A 173 -13.14 1.61 -11.59
C ILE A 173 -12.65 3.06 -11.65
N GLY A 174 -12.94 3.77 -12.76
CA GLY A 174 -12.54 5.16 -12.95
C GLY A 174 -11.14 5.35 -13.56
N ARG A 175 -10.45 4.29 -13.94
CA ARG A 175 -9.33 4.39 -14.87
C ARG A 175 -9.88 4.78 -16.24
N ASN A 176 -9.45 5.92 -16.75
CA ASN A 176 -9.68 6.21 -18.16
C ASN A 176 -8.90 5.17 -18.97
N ASP A 177 -9.62 4.43 -19.83
CA ASP A 177 -9.05 3.55 -20.87
C ASP A 177 -8.30 4.42 -21.90
N ARG A 178 -7.21 5.03 -21.50
CA ARG A 178 -6.30 5.71 -22.41
C ARG A 178 -4.99 4.93 -22.43
N ASP A 179 -4.91 4.12 -23.47
CA ASP A 179 -3.72 3.66 -24.17
C ASP A 179 -2.54 3.16 -23.33
N TRP A 180 -2.42 1.84 -23.38
CA TRP A 180 -1.17 1.14 -23.12
C TRP A 180 -0.43 0.89 -24.43
#